data_4ca1bce7d4a809f43a7c539cc478161b
#
_entry.id   4ca1bce7d4a809f43a7c539cc478161b
#
_cell.length_a   1.000
_cell.length_b   1.000
_cell.length_c   1.000
_cell.angle_alpha   90.00
_cell.angle_beta   90.00
_cell.angle_gamma   90.00
#
_symmetry.space_group_name_H-M   'P 1'
#
loop_
_entity.id
_entity.type
_entity.pdbx_description
1 polymer ?
#
loop_
_entity_poly.entity_id
_entity_poly.type
_entity_poly.pdbx_seq_one_letter_code
_entity_poly.pdbx_strand_id
1 'polypeptide(L)'
;MTKTTTSLNTWSLFLGIALLQAGVGLQRPLLGLRAEDAGFASVTAALVMSAYYAGFLLGTRYIGRLLSEVGHIRTFAGLASTASSIVLLQGLWISPIPWGICRLIFGICTAALYVVAESWLNDVTTNQDRGRVLSVYMVVAVGATTIGQYSVAFASTAGFTLFAIASVLVSMALVPVALSRRSTAPTVVPQPVTFRKLYSVVPTGLIVCWLTGMTLGSFIGIGPIYGAYQGWTPLQIANFVGAPLLGSLIFQIPLGRLSDRVPRRGVMTFASAGAAGLCLLLAFLDGTDSVSIVCLFLMGGLALPLYSMSVAYTNDWLEPEQRTASAALLVRVHGIGSFTGPLVTGLLLGRSLKVFFLFPFAVFSAATLYLLYRIYSHEAPDVDEQSPFQPFPLRSSRMIASMLGRRKDSH
;
A
#
# COMPACT_ATOMS: atom_id res chain seq x y z
N MET A 1 -34.17 -16.44 -4.18
CA MET A 1 -33.57 -15.55 -5.20
C MET A 1 -32.49 -14.58 -4.69
N THR A 2 -32.20 -14.50 -3.39
CA THR A 2 -31.28 -13.52 -2.77
C THR A 2 -29.80 -13.88 -2.83
N LYS A 3 -29.39 -15.16 -2.86
CA LYS A 3 -27.96 -15.56 -2.87
C LYS A 3 -27.22 -15.29 -4.19
N THR A 4 -27.90 -15.42 -5.32
CA THR A 4 -27.29 -15.24 -6.65
C THR A 4 -27.04 -13.77 -7.01
N THR A 5 -27.88 -12.85 -6.54
CA THR A 5 -27.73 -11.41 -6.80
C THR A 5 -26.60 -10.77 -5.97
N THR A 6 -26.38 -11.25 -4.76
CA THR A 6 -25.27 -10.77 -3.88
C THR A 6 -23.91 -11.18 -4.47
N SER A 7 -23.81 -12.40 -5.05
CA SER A 7 -22.56 -12.88 -5.65
C SER A 7 -22.16 -12.07 -6.91
N LEU A 8 -23.10 -11.74 -7.78
CA LEU A 8 -22.83 -10.96 -8.99
C LEU A 8 -22.34 -9.53 -8.68
N ASN A 9 -22.91 -8.88 -7.67
CA ASN A 9 -22.49 -7.53 -7.27
C ASN A 9 -21.06 -7.52 -6.67
N THR A 10 -20.68 -8.58 -5.97
CA THR A 10 -19.34 -8.69 -5.38
C THR A 10 -18.28 -8.95 -6.46
N TRP A 11 -18.58 -9.80 -7.46
CA TRP A 11 -17.65 -10.07 -8.55
C TRP A 11 -17.40 -8.87 -9.46
N SER A 12 -18.43 -8.08 -9.78
CA SER A 12 -18.26 -6.85 -10.57
C SER A 12 -17.36 -5.85 -9.87
N LEU A 13 -17.46 -5.74 -8.53
CA LEU A 13 -16.58 -4.89 -7.74
C LEU A 13 -15.13 -5.39 -7.74
N PHE A 14 -14.90 -6.69 -7.58
CA PHE A 14 -13.56 -7.28 -7.68
C PHE A 14 -12.93 -7.08 -9.05
N LEU A 15 -13.70 -7.20 -10.13
CA LEU A 15 -13.21 -6.92 -11.48
C LEU A 15 -12.81 -5.44 -11.64
N GLY A 16 -13.64 -4.52 -11.15
CA GLY A 16 -13.32 -3.08 -11.16
C GLY A 16 -12.03 -2.77 -10.38
N ILE A 17 -11.88 -3.37 -9.18
CA ILE A 17 -10.67 -3.25 -8.39
C ILE A 17 -9.46 -3.85 -9.13
N ALA A 18 -9.60 -5.02 -9.76
CA ALA A 18 -8.52 -5.65 -10.51
C ALA A 18 -8.04 -4.77 -11.67
N LEU A 19 -8.95 -4.21 -12.46
CA LEU A 19 -8.61 -3.31 -13.56
C LEU A 19 -7.93 -2.03 -13.07
N LEU A 20 -8.46 -1.41 -12.02
CA LEU A 20 -7.85 -0.24 -11.40
C LEU A 20 -6.42 -0.53 -10.91
N GLN A 21 -6.24 -1.63 -10.20
CA GLN A 21 -4.95 -2.03 -9.64
C GLN A 21 -3.94 -2.43 -10.71
N ALA A 22 -4.38 -3.03 -11.82
CA ALA A 22 -3.52 -3.32 -12.95
C ALA A 22 -3.03 -2.03 -13.62
N GLY A 23 -3.90 -1.04 -13.83
CA GLY A 23 -3.51 0.27 -14.35
C GLY A 23 -2.52 1.01 -13.44
N VAL A 24 -2.78 1.03 -12.14
CA VAL A 24 -1.86 1.60 -11.13
C VAL A 24 -0.54 0.83 -11.07
N GLY A 25 -0.58 -0.49 -11.22
CA GLY A 25 0.59 -1.36 -11.25
C GLY A 25 1.51 -1.06 -12.43
N LEU A 26 0.94 -0.96 -13.64
CA LEU A 26 1.67 -0.63 -14.87
C LEU A 26 2.33 0.75 -14.80
N GLN A 27 1.64 1.74 -14.27
CA GLN A 27 2.14 3.13 -14.24
C GLN A 27 3.44 3.27 -13.45
N ARG A 28 3.67 2.47 -12.39
CA ARG A 28 4.85 2.62 -11.52
C ARG A 28 6.17 2.36 -12.22
N PRO A 29 6.41 1.15 -12.81
CA PRO A 29 7.64 0.89 -13.53
C PRO A 29 7.75 1.76 -14.79
N LEU A 30 6.62 2.05 -15.48
CA LEU A 30 6.60 2.92 -16.65
C LEU A 30 7.17 4.31 -16.34
N LEU A 31 6.70 4.94 -15.26
CA LEU A 31 7.18 6.29 -14.90
C LEU A 31 8.63 6.29 -14.44
N GLY A 32 9.10 5.21 -13.78
CA GLY A 32 10.50 5.09 -13.38
C GLY A 32 11.44 5.02 -14.58
N LEU A 33 11.13 4.15 -15.55
CA LEU A 33 11.88 4.01 -16.80
C LEU A 33 11.84 5.30 -17.62
N ARG A 34 10.67 5.89 -17.76
CA ARG A 34 10.48 7.10 -18.55
C ARG A 34 11.15 8.34 -17.94
N ALA A 35 11.25 8.41 -16.61
CA ALA A 35 11.96 9.47 -15.91
C ALA A 35 13.48 9.38 -16.18
N GLU A 36 14.02 8.17 -16.20
CA GLU A 36 15.42 7.93 -16.56
C GLU A 36 15.69 8.26 -18.02
N ASP A 37 14.91 7.74 -18.98
CA ASP A 37 14.98 8.06 -20.41
C ASP A 37 14.93 9.57 -20.68
N ALA A 38 14.15 10.32 -19.87
CA ALA A 38 14.03 11.77 -19.95
C ALA A 38 15.16 12.53 -19.22
N GLY A 39 16.13 11.84 -18.64
CA GLY A 39 17.26 12.42 -17.94
C GLY A 39 16.91 13.12 -16.62
N PHE A 40 15.85 12.69 -15.91
CA PHE A 40 15.53 13.29 -14.63
C PHE A 40 16.61 12.94 -13.60
N ALA A 41 17.14 13.94 -12.92
CA ALA A 41 18.03 13.71 -11.78
C ALA A 41 17.31 12.93 -10.67
N SER A 42 18.03 12.09 -9.91
CA SER A 42 17.47 11.21 -8.88
C SER A 42 16.60 11.97 -7.86
N VAL A 43 17.01 13.16 -7.46
CA VAL A 43 16.25 14.02 -6.54
C VAL A 43 14.94 14.49 -7.18
N THR A 44 14.98 14.91 -8.44
CA THR A 44 13.80 15.35 -9.19
C THR A 44 12.80 14.21 -9.36
N ALA A 45 13.28 13.04 -9.77
CA ALA A 45 12.46 11.84 -9.89
C ALA A 45 11.84 11.44 -8.54
N ALA A 46 12.61 11.52 -7.45
CA ALA A 46 12.11 11.25 -6.10
C ALA A 46 11.03 12.22 -5.66
N LEU A 47 11.17 13.52 -5.93
CA LEU A 47 10.14 14.53 -5.65
C LEU A 47 8.84 14.24 -6.42
N VAL A 48 8.95 13.93 -7.72
CA VAL A 48 7.82 13.54 -8.56
C VAL A 48 7.13 12.29 -8.02
N MET A 49 7.89 11.24 -7.66
CA MET A 49 7.29 10.02 -7.13
C MET A 49 6.67 10.22 -5.75
N SER A 50 7.28 11.04 -4.89
CA SER A 50 6.74 11.37 -3.57
C SER A 50 5.44 12.18 -3.65
N ALA A 51 5.24 13.01 -4.67
CA ALA A 51 4.02 13.77 -4.87
C ALA A 51 2.76 12.88 -4.91
N TYR A 52 2.88 11.64 -5.40
CA TYR A 52 1.80 10.65 -5.33
C TYR A 52 1.36 10.38 -3.88
N TYR A 53 2.29 10.19 -2.96
CA TYR A 53 1.98 9.90 -1.56
C TYR A 53 1.42 11.13 -0.84
N ALA A 54 1.88 12.33 -1.18
CA ALA A 54 1.28 13.57 -0.71
C ALA A 54 -0.18 13.67 -1.15
N GLY A 55 -0.44 13.41 -2.44
CA GLY A 55 -1.80 13.34 -2.99
C GLY A 55 -2.65 12.27 -2.30
N PHE A 56 -2.08 11.09 -2.06
CA PHE A 56 -2.76 9.99 -1.37
C PHE A 56 -3.22 10.39 0.03
N LEU A 57 -2.37 11.08 0.81
CA LEU A 57 -2.73 11.60 2.13
C LEU A 57 -3.86 12.63 2.06
N LEU A 58 -3.83 13.52 1.07
CA LEU A 58 -4.89 14.51 0.85
C LEU A 58 -6.22 13.84 0.45
N GLY A 59 -6.18 12.86 -0.47
CA GLY A 59 -7.36 12.15 -0.97
C GLY A 59 -8.13 11.44 0.15
N THR A 60 -7.43 10.82 1.10
CA THR A 60 -8.08 10.14 2.23
C THR A 60 -8.81 11.08 3.19
N ARG A 61 -8.49 12.38 3.18
CA ARG A 61 -9.07 13.36 4.12
C ARG A 61 -10.48 13.81 3.74
N TYR A 62 -10.72 14.04 2.46
CA TYR A 62 -11.94 14.72 1.99
C TYR A 62 -12.98 13.79 1.38
N ILE A 63 -12.59 12.55 1.04
CA ILE A 63 -13.46 11.63 0.30
C ILE A 63 -14.76 11.28 1.04
N GLY A 64 -14.73 11.21 2.37
CA GLY A 64 -15.92 10.83 3.16
C GLY A 64 -17.10 11.79 2.96
N ARG A 65 -16.84 13.10 2.87
CA ARG A 65 -17.88 14.11 2.58
C ARG A 65 -18.39 13.97 1.15
N LEU A 66 -17.49 13.85 0.19
CA LEU A 66 -17.86 13.67 -1.22
C LEU A 66 -18.72 12.41 -1.42
N LEU A 67 -18.38 11.31 -0.75
CA LEU A 67 -19.10 10.06 -0.83
C LEU A 67 -20.51 10.16 -0.24
N SER A 68 -20.70 10.88 0.88
CA SER A 68 -22.02 11.09 1.49
C SER A 68 -22.94 11.99 0.67
N GLU A 69 -22.38 12.98 -0.04
CA GLU A 69 -23.15 13.94 -0.85
C GLU A 69 -23.49 13.41 -2.25
N VAL A 70 -22.53 12.73 -2.90
CA VAL A 70 -22.61 12.35 -4.34
C VAL A 70 -22.96 10.87 -4.53
N GLY A 71 -22.58 10.02 -3.58
CA GLY A 71 -22.74 8.56 -3.63
C GLY A 71 -21.61 7.82 -4.34
N HIS A 72 -21.56 6.47 -4.17
CA HIS A 72 -20.42 5.63 -4.56
C HIS A 72 -20.14 5.64 -6.09
N ILE A 73 -21.16 5.38 -6.91
CA ILE A 73 -20.98 5.21 -8.37
C ILE A 73 -20.51 6.51 -9.04
N ARG A 74 -21.15 7.64 -8.74
CA ARG A 74 -20.80 8.92 -9.35
C ARG A 74 -19.42 9.39 -8.90
N THR A 75 -19.10 9.21 -7.61
CA THR A 75 -17.77 9.52 -7.07
C THR A 75 -16.70 8.66 -7.72
N PHE A 76 -16.94 7.35 -7.86
CA PHE A 76 -16.00 6.46 -8.55
C PHE A 76 -15.80 6.87 -10.01
N ALA A 77 -16.88 7.20 -10.73
CA ALA A 77 -16.82 7.63 -12.11
C ALA A 77 -15.98 8.89 -12.31
N GLY A 78 -16.24 9.93 -11.52
CA GLY A 78 -15.49 11.18 -11.60
C GLY A 78 -13.99 10.99 -11.30
N LEU A 79 -13.67 10.23 -10.24
CA LEU A 79 -12.30 9.96 -9.85
C LEU A 79 -11.56 9.07 -10.86
N ALA A 80 -12.19 8.01 -11.40
CA ALA A 80 -11.58 7.15 -12.38
C ALA A 80 -11.34 7.87 -13.72
N SER A 81 -12.29 8.70 -14.15
CA SER A 81 -12.15 9.54 -15.34
C SER A 81 -11.00 10.54 -15.18
N THR A 82 -10.92 11.23 -14.04
CA THR A 82 -9.82 12.15 -13.74
C THR A 82 -8.49 11.41 -13.71
N ALA A 83 -8.39 10.28 -13.00
CA ALA A 83 -7.16 9.48 -12.91
C ALA A 83 -6.69 9.00 -14.29
N SER A 84 -7.61 8.50 -15.12
CA SER A 84 -7.33 8.07 -16.49
C SER A 84 -6.79 9.21 -17.35
N SER A 85 -7.43 10.40 -17.31
CA SER A 85 -6.97 11.59 -18.04
C SER A 85 -5.58 12.04 -17.61
N ILE A 86 -5.30 12.01 -16.30
CA ILE A 86 -3.98 12.35 -15.74
C ILE A 86 -2.89 11.40 -16.25
N VAL A 87 -3.19 10.11 -16.42
CA VAL A 87 -2.22 9.15 -16.98
C VAL A 87 -1.86 9.52 -18.43
N LEU A 88 -2.84 9.91 -19.24
CA LEU A 88 -2.59 10.38 -20.62
C LEU A 88 -1.76 11.66 -20.65
N LEU A 89 -2.09 12.62 -19.79
CA LEU A 89 -1.33 13.88 -19.70
C LEU A 89 0.15 13.66 -19.33
N GLN A 90 0.44 12.67 -18.49
CA GLN A 90 1.83 12.28 -18.18
C GLN A 90 2.59 11.74 -19.40
N GLY A 91 1.89 11.03 -20.30
CA GLY A 91 2.47 10.56 -21.54
C GLY A 91 2.70 11.67 -22.59
N LEU A 92 1.89 12.74 -22.56
CA LEU A 92 1.99 13.86 -23.47
C LEU A 92 3.07 14.87 -23.05
N TRP A 93 3.20 15.15 -21.75
CA TRP A 93 4.11 16.16 -21.23
C TRP A 93 5.16 15.55 -20.31
N ILE A 94 6.30 15.15 -20.89
CA ILE A 94 7.40 14.53 -20.16
C ILE A 94 8.28 15.66 -19.58
N SER A 95 7.87 16.17 -18.42
CA SER A 95 8.57 17.23 -17.70
C SER A 95 8.34 17.09 -16.19
N PRO A 96 9.32 17.43 -15.33
CA PRO A 96 9.22 17.22 -13.87
C PRO A 96 8.02 17.91 -13.22
N ILE A 97 7.77 19.19 -13.55
CA ILE A 97 6.70 19.98 -12.91
C ILE A 97 5.31 19.44 -13.28
N PRO A 98 4.93 19.28 -14.56
CA PRO A 98 3.68 18.64 -14.93
C PRO A 98 3.52 17.24 -14.32
N TRP A 99 4.58 16.43 -14.31
CA TRP A 99 4.54 15.13 -13.70
C TRP A 99 4.30 15.16 -12.19
N GLY A 100 4.93 16.09 -11.46
CA GLY A 100 4.69 16.29 -10.04
C GLY A 100 3.21 16.61 -9.73
N ILE A 101 2.62 17.53 -10.50
CA ILE A 101 1.20 17.90 -10.39
C ILE A 101 0.31 16.69 -10.74
N CYS A 102 0.58 16.02 -11.85
CA CYS A 102 -0.15 14.83 -12.26
C CYS A 102 -0.07 13.72 -11.20
N ARG A 103 1.10 13.49 -10.62
CA ARG A 103 1.28 12.48 -9.54
C ARG A 103 0.51 12.84 -8.28
N LEU A 104 0.48 14.12 -7.90
CA LEU A 104 -0.32 14.60 -6.77
C LEU A 104 -1.81 14.31 -7.02
N ILE A 105 -2.35 14.72 -8.17
CA ILE A 105 -3.77 14.53 -8.51
C ILE A 105 -4.09 13.03 -8.63
N PHE A 106 -3.23 12.26 -9.28
CA PHE A 106 -3.40 10.80 -9.39
C PHE A 106 -3.40 10.12 -8.02
N GLY A 107 -2.56 10.60 -7.08
CA GLY A 107 -2.53 10.14 -5.69
C GLY A 107 -3.85 10.43 -4.97
N ILE A 108 -4.42 11.63 -5.12
CA ILE A 108 -5.74 11.99 -4.58
C ILE A 108 -6.81 11.05 -5.12
N CYS A 109 -6.86 10.89 -6.45
CA CYS A 109 -7.87 10.05 -7.10
C CYS A 109 -7.77 8.58 -6.65
N THR A 110 -6.57 7.99 -6.65
CA THR A 110 -6.39 6.58 -6.28
C THR A 110 -6.72 6.32 -4.81
N ALA A 111 -6.32 7.20 -3.90
CA ALA A 111 -6.68 7.08 -2.50
C ALA A 111 -8.21 7.12 -2.31
N ALA A 112 -8.86 8.04 -2.99
CA ALA A 112 -10.31 8.19 -2.94
C ALA A 112 -11.02 6.97 -3.57
N LEU A 113 -10.54 6.46 -4.71
CA LEU A 113 -11.06 5.25 -5.36
C LEU A 113 -10.97 4.02 -4.46
N TYR A 114 -9.87 3.86 -3.71
CA TYR A 114 -9.74 2.77 -2.74
C TYR A 114 -10.78 2.90 -1.62
N VAL A 115 -10.96 4.11 -1.06
CA VAL A 115 -11.99 4.35 -0.04
C VAL A 115 -13.38 4.00 -0.55
N VAL A 116 -13.72 4.41 -1.78
CA VAL A 116 -15.02 4.12 -2.40
C VAL A 116 -15.23 2.61 -2.58
N ALA A 117 -14.22 1.92 -3.14
CA ALA A 117 -14.29 0.48 -3.38
C ALA A 117 -14.42 -0.31 -2.08
N GLU A 118 -13.64 0.04 -1.06
CA GLU A 118 -13.64 -0.60 0.25
C GLU A 118 -14.94 -0.32 1.02
N SER A 119 -15.47 0.91 0.93
CA SER A 119 -16.78 1.27 1.50
C SER A 119 -17.87 0.41 0.90
N TRP A 120 -17.88 0.31 -0.43
CA TRP A 120 -18.88 -0.49 -1.12
C TRP A 120 -18.76 -1.98 -0.80
N LEU A 121 -17.53 -2.51 -0.76
CA LEU A 121 -17.29 -3.89 -0.39
C LEU A 121 -17.83 -4.20 1.02
N ASN A 122 -17.67 -3.25 1.96
CA ASN A 122 -18.23 -3.36 3.31
C ASN A 122 -19.75 -3.40 3.30
N ASP A 123 -20.40 -2.59 2.46
CA ASP A 123 -21.86 -2.47 2.42
C ASP A 123 -22.54 -3.73 1.87
N VAL A 124 -21.87 -4.44 0.93
CA VAL A 124 -22.43 -5.65 0.31
C VAL A 124 -22.05 -6.94 1.04
N THR A 125 -21.21 -6.86 2.08
CA THR A 125 -20.64 -8.04 2.75
C THR A 125 -21.31 -8.28 4.12
N THR A 126 -21.77 -9.52 4.36
CA THR A 126 -22.30 -9.92 5.68
C THR A 126 -21.17 -10.07 6.70
N ASN A 127 -21.48 -10.00 8.00
CA ASN A 127 -20.50 -10.20 9.07
C ASN A 127 -19.82 -11.57 9.01
N GLN A 128 -20.54 -12.61 8.55
CA GLN A 128 -20.02 -13.98 8.42
C GLN A 128 -19.00 -14.13 7.29
N ASP A 129 -19.22 -13.46 6.16
CA ASP A 129 -18.37 -13.58 4.96
C ASP A 129 -17.22 -12.59 4.93
N ARG A 130 -17.18 -11.64 5.87
CA ARG A 130 -16.27 -10.48 5.84
C ARG A 130 -14.79 -10.87 5.75
N GLY A 131 -14.35 -11.85 6.51
CA GLY A 131 -12.96 -12.32 6.47
C GLY A 131 -12.58 -12.94 5.12
N ARG A 132 -13.49 -13.72 4.53
CA ARG A 132 -13.29 -14.33 3.20
C ARG A 132 -13.22 -13.27 2.10
N VAL A 133 -14.16 -12.33 2.12
CA VAL A 133 -14.22 -11.24 1.14
C VAL A 133 -12.98 -10.35 1.20
N LEU A 134 -12.50 -10.04 2.41
CA LEU A 134 -11.27 -9.27 2.59
C LEU A 134 -10.03 -10.02 2.09
N SER A 135 -9.96 -11.34 2.33
CA SER A 135 -8.86 -12.17 1.79
C SER A 135 -8.86 -12.20 0.26
N VAL A 136 -10.02 -12.35 -0.38
CA VAL A 136 -10.16 -12.28 -1.84
C VAL A 136 -9.76 -10.89 -2.35
N TYR A 137 -10.22 -9.81 -1.68
CA TYR A 137 -9.81 -8.45 -2.02
C TYR A 137 -8.30 -8.28 -2.03
N MET A 138 -7.60 -8.79 -1.01
CA MET A 138 -6.13 -8.73 -0.91
C MET A 138 -5.45 -9.46 -2.07
N VAL A 139 -5.89 -10.68 -2.37
CA VAL A 139 -5.34 -11.48 -3.48
C VAL A 139 -5.57 -10.78 -4.82
N VAL A 140 -6.78 -10.28 -5.07
CA VAL A 140 -7.14 -9.54 -6.29
C VAL A 140 -6.31 -8.26 -6.41
N ALA A 141 -6.21 -7.48 -5.33
CA ALA A 141 -5.49 -6.20 -5.35
C ALA A 141 -3.99 -6.38 -5.60
N VAL A 142 -3.34 -7.30 -4.87
CA VAL A 142 -1.89 -7.56 -5.04
C VAL A 142 -1.62 -8.26 -6.37
N GLY A 143 -2.41 -9.28 -6.74
CA GLY A 143 -2.26 -10.01 -8.00
C GLY A 143 -2.42 -9.10 -9.21
N ALA A 144 -3.48 -8.29 -9.25
CA ALA A 144 -3.72 -7.36 -10.36
C ALA A 144 -2.63 -6.26 -10.43
N THR A 145 -2.16 -5.75 -9.29
CA THR A 145 -1.03 -4.81 -9.26
C THR A 145 0.22 -5.45 -9.86
N THR A 146 0.51 -6.70 -9.50
CA THR A 146 1.66 -7.46 -10.02
C THR A 146 1.52 -7.69 -11.53
N ILE A 147 0.36 -8.14 -12.00
CA ILE A 147 0.07 -8.29 -13.45
C ILE A 147 0.30 -6.96 -14.18
N GLY A 148 -0.21 -5.86 -13.63
CA GLY A 148 0.01 -4.53 -14.18
C GLY A 148 1.49 -4.16 -14.27
N GLN A 149 2.30 -4.47 -13.25
CA GLN A 149 3.75 -4.23 -13.28
C GLN A 149 4.44 -5.00 -14.40
N TYR A 150 4.09 -6.27 -14.60
CA TYR A 150 4.65 -7.07 -15.70
C TYR A 150 4.20 -6.59 -17.09
N SER A 151 3.06 -5.92 -17.18
CA SER A 151 2.57 -5.38 -18.44
C SER A 151 3.48 -4.30 -19.04
N VAL A 152 4.41 -3.73 -18.26
CA VAL A 152 5.43 -2.80 -18.79
C VAL A 152 6.33 -3.45 -19.86
N ALA A 153 6.49 -4.76 -19.83
CA ALA A 153 7.29 -5.50 -20.79
C ALA A 153 6.58 -5.76 -22.15
N PHE A 154 5.29 -5.44 -22.29
CA PHE A 154 4.51 -5.75 -23.50
C PHE A 154 4.69 -4.75 -24.64
N ALA A 155 5.21 -3.54 -24.35
CA ALA A 155 5.45 -2.52 -25.37
C ALA A 155 6.64 -1.64 -24.99
N SER A 156 7.13 -0.86 -25.96
CA SER A 156 8.22 0.10 -25.74
C SER A 156 7.83 1.15 -24.70
N THR A 157 8.68 1.36 -23.72
CA THR A 157 8.52 2.41 -22.69
C THR A 157 8.74 3.81 -23.25
N ALA A 158 9.43 3.95 -24.36
CA ALA A 158 9.67 5.21 -25.04
C ALA A 158 8.39 5.80 -25.68
N GLY A 159 7.40 4.95 -26.00
CA GLY A 159 6.15 5.35 -26.67
C GLY A 159 5.03 5.76 -25.72
N PHE A 160 3.93 6.19 -26.33
CA PHE A 160 2.70 6.57 -25.63
C PHE A 160 1.80 5.36 -25.28
N THR A 161 2.04 4.20 -25.92
CA THR A 161 1.18 3.01 -25.83
C THR A 161 0.92 2.54 -24.41
N LEU A 162 1.94 2.45 -23.56
CA LEU A 162 1.78 2.00 -22.17
C LEU A 162 0.98 2.99 -21.32
N PHE A 163 1.09 4.29 -21.57
CA PHE A 163 0.23 5.30 -20.93
C PHE A 163 -1.23 5.14 -21.36
N ALA A 164 -1.47 4.87 -22.64
CA ALA A 164 -2.81 4.60 -23.15
C ALA A 164 -3.40 3.31 -22.51
N ILE A 165 -2.63 2.22 -22.45
CA ILE A 165 -3.07 0.97 -21.80
C ILE A 165 -3.39 1.22 -20.31
N ALA A 166 -2.52 1.91 -19.56
CA ALA A 166 -2.78 2.21 -18.16
C ALA A 166 -4.05 3.06 -17.97
N SER A 167 -4.26 4.06 -18.83
CA SER A 167 -5.47 4.89 -18.85
C SER A 167 -6.72 4.07 -19.15
N VAL A 168 -6.68 3.20 -20.16
CA VAL A 168 -7.80 2.30 -20.51
C VAL A 168 -8.15 1.38 -19.34
N LEU A 169 -7.15 0.77 -18.68
CA LEU A 169 -7.39 -0.09 -17.52
C LEU A 169 -8.09 0.67 -16.37
N VAL A 170 -7.64 1.90 -16.08
CA VAL A 170 -8.26 2.76 -15.05
C VAL A 170 -9.69 3.17 -15.45
N SER A 171 -9.93 3.52 -16.72
CA SER A 171 -11.27 3.86 -17.20
C SER A 171 -12.21 2.65 -17.21
N MET A 172 -11.74 1.50 -17.69
CA MET A 172 -12.51 0.27 -17.74
C MET A 172 -12.89 -0.26 -16.35
N ALA A 173 -12.15 0.11 -15.30
CA ALA A 173 -12.53 -0.20 -13.94
C ALA A 173 -13.92 0.34 -13.55
N LEU A 174 -14.36 1.41 -14.18
CA LEU A 174 -15.68 1.99 -13.96
C LEU A 174 -16.82 1.09 -14.48
N VAL A 175 -16.63 0.38 -15.60
CA VAL A 175 -17.70 -0.36 -16.28
C VAL A 175 -18.38 -1.38 -15.37
N PRO A 176 -17.66 -2.35 -14.74
CA PRO A 176 -18.29 -3.31 -13.84
C PRO A 176 -18.90 -2.66 -12.60
N VAL A 177 -18.32 -1.54 -12.15
CA VAL A 177 -18.82 -0.77 -11.01
C VAL A 177 -20.13 -0.04 -11.35
N ALA A 178 -20.22 0.56 -12.53
CA ALA A 178 -21.41 1.26 -12.98
C ALA A 178 -22.61 0.31 -13.24
N LEU A 179 -22.33 -0.93 -13.64
CA LEU A 179 -23.34 -1.96 -13.88
C LEU A 179 -23.81 -2.66 -12.59
N SER A 180 -23.17 -2.42 -11.45
CA SER A 180 -23.60 -2.99 -10.16
C SER A 180 -24.82 -2.26 -9.58
N ARG A 181 -25.63 -2.98 -8.79
CA ARG A 181 -26.83 -2.39 -8.16
C ARG A 181 -26.42 -1.45 -7.00
N ARG A 182 -27.17 -0.36 -6.82
CA ARG A 182 -26.96 0.62 -5.74
C ARG A 182 -27.05 -0.03 -4.36
N SER A 183 -26.05 0.24 -3.52
CA SER A 183 -26.13 0.06 -2.08
C SER A 183 -26.16 1.46 -1.43
N THR A 184 -27.13 1.67 -0.54
CA THR A 184 -27.23 2.88 0.29
C THR A 184 -27.13 2.45 1.74
N ALA A 185 -25.91 2.40 2.28
CA ALA A 185 -25.71 2.17 3.70
C ALA A 185 -25.28 3.46 4.40
N PRO A 186 -25.75 3.71 5.63
CA PRO A 186 -25.35 4.89 6.40
C PRO A 186 -23.87 4.78 6.81
N THR A 187 -23.12 5.85 6.62
CA THR A 187 -21.75 5.99 7.09
C THR A 187 -21.74 6.18 8.61
N VAL A 188 -21.17 5.22 9.34
CA VAL A 188 -20.92 5.38 10.78
C VAL A 188 -19.72 6.30 10.96
N VAL A 189 -19.88 7.40 11.68
CA VAL A 189 -18.80 8.32 12.04
C VAL A 189 -18.08 7.79 13.29
N PRO A 190 -16.81 7.34 13.18
CA PRO A 190 -16.05 6.86 14.32
C PRO A 190 -15.70 7.99 15.28
N GLN A 191 -15.57 7.69 16.58
CA GLN A 191 -15.05 8.64 17.56
C GLN A 191 -13.61 9.04 17.22
N PRO A 192 -13.26 10.33 17.22
CA PRO A 192 -11.91 10.77 16.85
C PRO A 192 -10.90 10.39 17.94
N VAL A 193 -9.80 9.74 17.52
CA VAL A 193 -8.62 9.54 18.37
C VAL A 193 -7.54 10.52 17.91
N THR A 194 -6.96 11.27 18.85
CA THR A 194 -5.89 12.22 18.54
C THR A 194 -4.52 11.52 18.48
N PHE A 195 -3.61 12.05 17.67
CA PHE A 195 -2.23 11.54 17.58
C PHE A 195 -1.54 11.51 18.95
N ARG A 196 -1.68 12.58 19.73
CA ARG A 196 -1.06 12.72 21.06
C ARG A 196 -1.54 11.62 22.00
N LYS A 197 -2.84 11.33 22.03
CA LYS A 197 -3.42 10.27 22.87
C LYS A 197 -2.89 8.89 22.42
N LEU A 198 -2.85 8.61 21.13
CA LEU A 198 -2.37 7.32 20.61
C LEU A 198 -0.87 7.14 20.86
N TYR A 199 -0.07 8.20 20.69
CA TYR A 199 1.37 8.16 20.96
C TYR A 199 1.69 7.93 22.45
N SER A 200 0.91 8.50 23.37
CA SER A 200 1.12 8.28 24.81
C SER A 200 0.79 6.84 25.25
N VAL A 201 -0.12 6.16 24.56
CA VAL A 201 -0.55 4.78 24.90
C VAL A 201 0.30 3.75 24.14
N VAL A 202 0.45 3.90 22.82
CA VAL A 202 1.07 2.88 21.95
C VAL A 202 2.10 3.50 20.98
N PRO A 203 3.20 4.08 21.47
CA PRO A 203 4.21 4.67 20.59
C PRO A 203 4.85 3.65 19.65
N THR A 204 4.98 2.39 20.09
CA THR A 204 5.58 1.31 19.29
C THR A 204 4.85 1.07 17.97
N GLY A 205 3.53 0.98 17.99
CA GLY A 205 2.74 0.80 16.78
C GLY A 205 2.92 1.95 15.79
N LEU A 206 2.95 3.19 16.27
CA LEU A 206 3.13 4.39 15.43
C LEU A 206 4.53 4.46 14.81
N ILE A 207 5.57 4.21 15.62
CA ILE A 207 6.97 4.31 15.15
C ILE A 207 7.25 3.23 14.11
N VAL A 208 6.92 1.96 14.40
CA VAL A 208 7.15 0.87 13.42
C VAL A 208 6.29 1.09 12.17
N CYS A 209 5.05 1.55 12.29
CA CYS A 209 4.20 1.88 11.17
C CYS A 209 4.80 2.99 10.28
N TRP A 210 5.40 4.03 10.86
CA TRP A 210 6.08 5.08 10.12
C TRP A 210 7.33 4.56 9.40
N LEU A 211 8.18 3.80 10.09
CA LEU A 211 9.41 3.21 9.54
C LEU A 211 9.10 2.25 8.37
N THR A 212 8.07 1.40 8.50
CA THR A 212 7.62 0.55 7.39
C THR A 212 7.08 1.35 6.21
N GLY A 213 6.41 2.47 6.48
CA GLY A 213 6.00 3.41 5.43
C GLY A 213 7.19 3.97 4.66
N MET A 214 8.26 4.40 5.35
CA MET A 214 9.46 4.92 4.71
C MET A 214 10.09 3.90 3.76
N THR A 215 10.25 2.66 4.20
CA THR A 215 10.85 1.60 3.39
C THR A 215 9.98 1.19 2.20
N LEU A 216 8.67 1.04 2.41
CA LEU A 216 7.72 0.72 1.34
C LEU A 216 7.66 1.83 0.29
N GLY A 217 7.58 3.09 0.72
CA GLY A 217 7.56 4.25 -0.17
C GLY A 217 8.83 4.34 -1.01
N SER A 218 10.00 4.15 -0.38
CA SER A 218 11.29 4.11 -1.07
C SER A 218 11.33 2.99 -2.10
N PHE A 219 10.96 1.79 -1.71
CA PHE A 219 11.02 0.62 -2.58
C PHE A 219 10.08 0.75 -3.79
N ILE A 220 8.81 1.07 -3.55
CA ILE A 220 7.80 1.19 -4.63
C ILE A 220 7.99 2.47 -5.45
N GLY A 221 8.42 3.58 -4.83
CA GLY A 221 8.57 4.88 -5.51
C GLY A 221 9.89 4.98 -6.29
N ILE A 222 11.00 4.52 -5.71
CA ILE A 222 12.34 4.68 -6.27
C ILE A 222 12.86 3.39 -6.92
N GLY A 223 12.32 2.22 -6.56
CA GLY A 223 12.79 0.93 -7.09
C GLY A 223 12.85 0.85 -8.63
N PRO A 224 11.80 1.27 -9.36
CA PRO A 224 11.86 1.30 -10.82
C PRO A 224 12.93 2.25 -11.37
N ILE A 225 13.16 3.40 -10.72
CA ILE A 225 14.20 4.36 -11.10
C ILE A 225 15.59 3.79 -10.82
N TYR A 226 15.75 3.13 -9.67
CA TYR A 226 16.97 2.43 -9.32
C TYR A 226 17.33 1.37 -10.36
N GLY A 227 16.36 0.54 -10.78
CA GLY A 227 16.57 -0.45 -11.83
C GLY A 227 16.89 0.17 -13.18
N ALA A 228 16.25 1.30 -13.55
CA ALA A 228 16.55 2.03 -14.76
C ALA A 228 18.00 2.57 -14.77
N TYR A 229 18.46 3.16 -13.65
CA TYR A 229 19.87 3.60 -13.52
C TYR A 229 20.89 2.46 -13.56
N GLN A 230 20.48 1.23 -13.24
CA GLN A 230 21.28 0.03 -13.39
C GLN A 230 21.25 -0.52 -14.83
N GLY A 231 20.49 0.07 -15.74
CA GLY A 231 20.32 -0.40 -17.11
C GLY A 231 19.50 -1.68 -17.24
N TRP A 232 18.64 -1.97 -16.26
CA TRP A 232 17.82 -3.19 -16.25
C TRP A 232 16.70 -3.12 -17.29
N THR A 233 16.39 -4.27 -17.87
CA THR A 233 15.22 -4.41 -18.75
C THR A 233 13.91 -4.19 -18.00
N PRO A 234 12.82 -3.80 -18.69
CA PRO A 234 11.50 -3.64 -18.06
C PRO A 234 11.04 -4.88 -17.30
N LEU A 235 11.36 -6.09 -17.79
CA LEU A 235 11.03 -7.35 -17.12
C LEU A 235 11.83 -7.55 -15.83
N GLN A 236 13.12 -7.22 -15.82
CA GLN A 236 13.95 -7.27 -14.61
C GLN A 236 13.43 -6.31 -13.54
N ILE A 237 13.03 -5.09 -13.93
CA ILE A 237 12.42 -4.12 -13.02
C ILE A 237 11.08 -4.63 -12.49
N ALA A 238 10.25 -5.25 -13.33
CA ALA A 238 8.99 -5.85 -12.90
C ALA A 238 9.21 -6.98 -11.88
N ASN A 239 10.20 -7.86 -12.11
CA ASN A 239 10.60 -8.91 -11.17
C ASN A 239 11.08 -8.31 -9.84
N PHE A 240 11.95 -7.30 -9.92
CA PHE A 240 12.51 -6.61 -8.76
C PHE A 240 11.43 -6.01 -7.86
N VAL A 241 10.44 -5.32 -8.41
CA VAL A 241 9.36 -4.70 -7.65
C VAL A 241 8.27 -5.71 -7.29
N GLY A 242 8.05 -6.73 -8.11
CA GLY A 242 7.02 -7.75 -7.92
C GLY A 242 7.37 -8.78 -6.84
N ALA A 243 8.63 -9.22 -6.78
CA ALA A 243 9.04 -10.27 -5.85
C ALA A 243 8.72 -9.96 -4.37
N PRO A 244 8.98 -8.76 -3.82
CA PRO A 244 8.61 -8.42 -2.46
C PRO A 244 7.09 -8.42 -2.21
N LEU A 245 6.29 -8.02 -3.19
CA LEU A 245 4.83 -8.02 -3.06
C LEU A 245 4.30 -9.45 -2.97
N LEU A 246 4.85 -10.36 -3.79
CA LEU A 246 4.51 -11.79 -3.73
C LEU A 246 4.96 -12.41 -2.41
N GLY A 247 6.15 -12.08 -1.92
CA GLY A 247 6.62 -12.48 -0.60
C GLY A 247 5.66 -12.04 0.51
N SER A 248 5.24 -10.78 0.48
CA SER A 248 4.26 -10.26 1.43
C SER A 248 2.94 -11.04 1.42
N LEU A 249 2.42 -11.33 0.25
CA LEU A 249 1.16 -12.07 0.10
C LEU A 249 1.23 -13.45 0.78
N ILE A 250 2.36 -14.14 0.62
CA ILE A 250 2.56 -15.49 1.17
C ILE A 250 2.84 -15.44 2.68
N PHE A 251 3.71 -14.55 3.14
CA PHE A 251 4.16 -14.52 4.53
C PHE A 251 3.20 -13.81 5.49
N GLN A 252 2.27 -12.99 4.99
CA GLN A 252 1.37 -12.20 5.84
C GLN A 252 0.52 -13.07 6.77
N ILE A 253 -0.02 -14.18 6.28
CA ILE A 253 -0.84 -15.09 7.10
C ILE A 253 0.02 -15.89 8.08
N PRO A 254 1.12 -16.56 7.67
CA PRO A 254 1.98 -17.28 8.61
C PRO A 254 2.55 -16.42 9.74
N LEU A 255 3.08 -15.22 9.41
CA LEU A 255 3.60 -14.30 10.41
C LEU A 255 2.51 -13.75 11.33
N GLY A 256 1.33 -13.48 10.77
CA GLY A 256 0.18 -13.06 11.55
C GLY A 256 -0.24 -14.12 12.57
N ARG A 257 -0.37 -15.38 12.14
CA ARG A 257 -0.70 -16.50 13.04
C ARG A 257 0.39 -16.74 14.08
N LEU A 258 1.66 -16.58 13.71
CA LEU A 258 2.75 -16.67 14.67
C LEU A 258 2.62 -15.57 15.73
N SER A 259 2.28 -14.34 15.33
CA SER A 259 2.08 -13.22 16.24
C SER A 259 0.84 -13.36 17.16
N ASP A 260 -0.06 -14.31 16.89
CA ASP A 260 -1.16 -14.64 17.78
C ASP A 260 -0.78 -15.69 18.85
N ARG A 261 0.36 -16.39 18.67
CA ARG A 261 0.80 -17.46 19.56
C ARG A 261 1.96 -17.10 20.46
N VAL A 262 2.70 -16.04 20.10
CA VAL A 262 3.86 -15.52 20.83
C VAL A 262 3.77 -14.00 20.93
N PRO A 263 4.53 -13.36 21.86
CA PRO A 263 4.50 -11.91 22.00
C PRO A 263 4.76 -11.18 20.68
N ARG A 264 3.83 -10.35 20.23
CA ARG A 264 3.89 -9.65 18.92
C ARG A 264 5.19 -8.84 18.75
N ARG A 265 5.71 -8.22 19.81
CA ARG A 265 7.00 -7.49 19.75
C ARG A 265 8.13 -8.40 19.30
N GLY A 266 8.17 -9.65 19.77
CA GLY A 266 9.17 -10.65 19.36
C GLY A 266 9.11 -10.95 17.86
N VAL A 267 7.90 -11.20 17.34
CA VAL A 267 7.70 -11.46 15.90
C VAL A 267 8.06 -10.24 15.05
N MET A 268 7.66 -9.03 15.48
CA MET A 268 8.04 -7.78 14.81
C MET A 268 9.56 -7.54 14.83
N THR A 269 10.23 -7.88 15.92
CA THR A 269 11.70 -7.80 16.04
C THR A 269 12.37 -8.77 15.08
N PHE A 270 11.93 -10.04 15.06
CA PHE A 270 12.44 -11.04 14.13
C PHE A 270 12.26 -10.61 12.68
N ALA A 271 11.06 -10.14 12.31
CA ALA A 271 10.74 -9.70 10.96
C ALA A 271 11.56 -8.47 10.53
N SER A 272 11.73 -7.49 11.42
CA SER A 272 12.54 -6.29 11.11
C SER A 272 14.03 -6.62 11.02
N ALA A 273 14.57 -7.47 11.93
CA ALA A 273 15.96 -7.91 11.89
C ALA A 273 16.29 -8.71 10.62
N GLY A 274 15.40 -9.65 10.26
CA GLY A 274 15.53 -10.43 9.01
C GLY A 274 15.47 -9.54 7.77
N ALA A 275 14.53 -8.59 7.73
CA ALA A 275 14.44 -7.62 6.64
C ALA A 275 15.70 -6.74 6.54
N ALA A 276 16.25 -6.30 7.68
CA ALA A 276 17.51 -5.55 7.71
C ALA A 276 18.66 -6.37 7.14
N GLY A 277 18.86 -7.61 7.60
CA GLY A 277 19.90 -8.50 7.10
C GLY A 277 19.81 -8.76 5.60
N LEU A 278 18.59 -8.97 5.09
CA LEU A 278 18.35 -9.15 3.64
C LEU A 278 18.63 -7.87 2.84
N CYS A 279 18.27 -6.69 3.38
CA CYS A 279 18.63 -5.42 2.74
C CYS A 279 20.15 -5.20 2.69
N LEU A 280 20.87 -5.56 3.77
CA LEU A 280 22.32 -5.48 3.79
C LEU A 280 22.94 -6.42 2.74
N LEU A 281 22.46 -7.67 2.65
CA LEU A 281 22.90 -8.64 1.64
C LEU A 281 22.64 -8.12 0.21
N LEU A 282 21.42 -7.63 -0.05
CA LEU A 282 21.03 -7.08 -1.36
C LEU A 282 21.89 -5.88 -1.80
N ALA A 283 22.45 -5.11 -0.86
CA ALA A 283 23.37 -4.01 -1.19
C ALA A 283 24.68 -4.47 -1.87
N PHE A 284 24.98 -5.77 -1.83
CA PHE A 284 26.18 -6.37 -2.41
C PHE A 284 25.87 -7.40 -3.53
N LEU A 285 24.61 -7.59 -3.88
CA LEU A 285 24.15 -8.46 -4.96
C LEU A 285 23.79 -7.64 -6.20
N ASP A 286 23.71 -8.30 -7.36
CA ASP A 286 23.40 -7.64 -8.65
C ASP A 286 21.94 -7.18 -8.77
N GLY A 287 21.04 -7.72 -7.96
CA GLY A 287 19.63 -7.33 -7.91
C GLY A 287 18.73 -8.04 -8.93
N THR A 288 19.28 -8.69 -9.95
CA THR A 288 18.50 -9.36 -11.02
C THR A 288 18.71 -10.87 -11.10
N ASP A 289 19.74 -11.39 -10.45
CA ASP A 289 20.00 -12.84 -10.37
C ASP A 289 19.00 -13.56 -9.47
N SER A 290 18.95 -14.88 -9.58
CA SER A 290 17.98 -15.70 -8.83
C SER A 290 18.13 -15.54 -7.32
N VAL A 291 19.35 -15.34 -6.80
CA VAL A 291 19.59 -15.16 -5.37
C VAL A 291 19.00 -13.82 -4.91
N SER A 292 19.24 -12.75 -5.67
CA SER A 292 18.65 -11.42 -5.40
C SER A 292 17.12 -11.46 -5.40
N ILE A 293 16.50 -12.14 -6.35
CA ILE A 293 15.03 -12.26 -6.44
C ILE A 293 14.48 -13.03 -5.22
N VAL A 294 15.14 -14.11 -4.78
CA VAL A 294 14.76 -14.83 -3.56
C VAL A 294 14.94 -13.95 -2.33
N CYS A 295 16.05 -13.22 -2.21
CA CYS A 295 16.27 -12.28 -1.11
C CYS A 295 15.21 -11.15 -1.09
N LEU A 296 14.84 -10.61 -2.25
CA LEU A 296 13.77 -9.61 -2.38
C LEU A 296 12.40 -10.17 -1.97
N PHE A 297 12.10 -11.40 -2.38
CA PHE A 297 10.87 -12.10 -1.99
C PHE A 297 10.80 -12.30 -0.47
N LEU A 298 11.87 -12.79 0.15
CA LEU A 298 11.95 -12.99 1.60
C LEU A 298 11.92 -11.65 2.35
N MET A 299 12.65 -10.64 1.87
CA MET A 299 12.66 -9.30 2.45
C MET A 299 11.25 -8.70 2.44
N GLY A 300 10.53 -8.77 1.31
CA GLY A 300 9.15 -8.31 1.23
C GLY A 300 8.20 -9.10 2.12
N GLY A 301 8.43 -10.44 2.23
CA GLY A 301 7.70 -11.33 3.12
C GLY A 301 7.84 -10.99 4.60
N LEU A 302 8.99 -10.49 5.03
CA LEU A 302 9.23 -10.05 6.40
C LEU A 302 8.83 -8.59 6.64
N ALA A 303 9.18 -7.70 5.71
CA ALA A 303 9.04 -6.26 5.87
C ALA A 303 7.59 -5.76 5.77
N LEU A 304 6.86 -6.20 4.75
CA LEU A 304 5.53 -5.65 4.46
C LEU A 304 4.45 -6.05 5.48
N PRO A 305 4.44 -7.28 6.05
CA PRO A 305 3.53 -7.62 7.13
C PRO A 305 3.71 -6.81 8.42
N LEU A 306 4.87 -6.16 8.64
CA LEU A 306 5.11 -5.30 9.81
C LEU A 306 4.08 -4.19 9.96
N TYR A 307 3.55 -3.66 8.84
CA TYR A 307 2.46 -2.70 8.88
C TYR A 307 1.19 -3.30 9.53
N SER A 308 0.74 -4.46 9.05
CA SER A 308 -0.43 -5.15 9.61
C SER A 308 -0.22 -5.56 11.07
N MET A 309 0.99 -5.99 11.43
CA MET A 309 1.36 -6.30 12.80
C MET A 309 1.38 -5.05 13.69
N SER A 310 1.81 -3.90 13.17
CA SER A 310 1.74 -2.61 13.90
C SER A 310 0.30 -2.20 14.19
N VAL A 311 -0.61 -2.43 13.23
CA VAL A 311 -2.06 -2.18 13.44
C VAL A 311 -2.62 -3.13 14.49
N ALA A 312 -2.33 -4.44 14.38
CA ALA A 312 -2.78 -5.44 15.32
C ALA A 312 -2.24 -5.16 16.73
N TYR A 313 -0.94 -4.88 16.88
CA TYR A 313 -0.32 -4.49 18.14
C TYR A 313 -0.97 -3.23 18.75
N THR A 314 -1.30 -2.25 17.93
CA THR A 314 -1.98 -1.04 18.43
C THR A 314 -3.38 -1.36 18.93
N ASN A 315 -4.10 -2.28 18.25
CA ASN A 315 -5.44 -2.68 18.65
C ASN A 315 -5.49 -3.48 19.96
N ASP A 316 -4.39 -4.13 20.37
CA ASP A 316 -4.30 -4.84 21.65
C ASP A 316 -4.33 -3.88 22.86
N TRP A 317 -3.97 -2.62 22.67
CA TRP A 317 -3.95 -1.56 23.69
C TRP A 317 -5.21 -0.69 23.74
N LEU A 318 -6.15 -0.92 22.84
CA LEU A 318 -7.27 0.00 22.62
C LEU A 318 -8.62 -0.71 22.76
N GLU A 319 -9.58 0.03 23.30
CA GLU A 319 -10.98 -0.37 23.31
C GLU A 319 -11.53 -0.54 21.89
N PRO A 320 -12.50 -1.44 21.67
CA PRO A 320 -13.07 -1.72 20.34
C PRO A 320 -13.53 -0.47 19.58
N GLU A 321 -14.13 0.51 20.28
CA GLU A 321 -14.65 1.76 19.73
C GLU A 321 -13.55 2.67 19.18
N GLN A 322 -12.33 2.55 19.72
CA GLN A 322 -11.16 3.35 19.32
C GLN A 322 -10.39 2.75 18.16
N ARG A 323 -10.52 1.45 17.87
CA ARG A 323 -9.73 0.70 16.87
C ARG A 323 -9.87 1.28 15.46
N THR A 324 -11.08 1.65 15.06
CA THR A 324 -11.31 2.23 13.72
C THR A 324 -10.63 3.58 13.55
N ALA A 325 -10.69 4.43 14.56
CA ALA A 325 -10.06 5.75 14.50
C ALA A 325 -8.53 5.66 14.57
N SER A 326 -7.99 4.73 15.38
CA SER A 326 -6.55 4.47 15.50
C SER A 326 -5.98 3.91 14.20
N ALA A 327 -6.65 2.95 13.55
CA ALA A 327 -6.23 2.43 12.26
C ALA A 327 -6.18 3.52 11.18
N ALA A 328 -7.16 4.44 11.17
CA ALA A 328 -7.13 5.59 10.27
C ALA A 328 -5.92 6.52 10.53
N LEU A 329 -5.50 6.65 11.79
CA LEU A 329 -4.31 7.42 12.13
C LEU A 329 -3.03 6.69 11.70
N LEU A 330 -2.96 5.38 11.89
CA LEU A 330 -1.83 4.55 11.43
C LEU A 330 -1.66 4.61 9.90
N VAL A 331 -2.76 4.57 9.13
CA VAL A 331 -2.71 4.80 7.67
C VAL A 331 -2.06 6.14 7.32
N ARG A 332 -2.38 7.22 8.06
CA ARG A 332 -1.76 8.53 7.84
C ARG A 332 -0.29 8.52 8.20
N VAL A 333 0.07 7.94 9.34
CA VAL A 333 1.47 7.84 9.80
C VAL A 333 2.31 7.03 8.79
N HIS A 334 1.78 5.90 8.32
CA HIS A 334 2.39 5.11 7.26
C HIS A 334 2.52 5.90 5.95
N GLY A 335 1.49 6.67 5.59
CA GLY A 335 1.50 7.54 4.40
C GLY A 335 2.55 8.65 4.49
N ILE A 336 2.75 9.25 5.68
CA ILE A 336 3.83 10.22 5.91
C ILE A 336 5.19 9.53 5.74
N GLY A 337 5.38 8.32 6.26
CA GLY A 337 6.55 7.51 6.00
C GLY A 337 6.76 7.27 4.50
N SER A 338 5.70 6.85 3.80
CA SER A 338 5.75 6.58 2.35
C SER A 338 6.04 7.82 1.51
N PHE A 339 5.72 9.02 2.01
CA PHE A 339 6.10 10.30 1.39
C PHE A 339 7.58 10.64 1.65
N THR A 340 8.03 10.52 2.89
CA THR A 340 9.40 10.92 3.29
C THR A 340 10.47 9.94 2.82
N GLY A 341 10.15 8.63 2.76
CA GLY A 341 11.10 7.60 2.35
C GLY A 341 11.72 7.81 0.97
N PRO A 342 10.92 7.97 -0.09
CA PRO A 342 11.45 8.24 -1.44
C PRO A 342 12.29 9.50 -1.51
N LEU A 343 11.94 10.56 -0.76
CA LEU A 343 12.71 11.81 -0.72
C LEU A 343 14.11 11.57 -0.16
N VAL A 344 14.21 10.88 0.97
CA VAL A 344 15.51 10.56 1.58
C VAL A 344 16.32 9.65 0.67
N THR A 345 15.70 8.59 0.13
CA THR A 345 16.38 7.66 -0.78
C THR A 345 16.86 8.37 -2.04
N GLY A 346 16.03 9.22 -2.66
CA GLY A 346 16.39 9.95 -3.87
C GLY A 346 17.50 10.98 -3.68
N LEU A 347 17.51 11.67 -2.52
CA LEU A 347 18.59 12.59 -2.15
C LEU A 347 19.94 11.86 -2.00
N LEU A 348 19.91 10.64 -1.48
CA LEU A 348 21.11 9.86 -1.23
C LEU A 348 21.55 9.02 -2.46
N LEU A 349 20.61 8.65 -3.34
CA LEU A 349 20.85 7.79 -4.49
C LEU A 349 21.88 8.38 -5.46
N GLY A 350 21.91 9.71 -5.60
CA GLY A 350 22.91 10.41 -6.41
C GLY A 350 24.35 10.27 -5.92
N ARG A 351 24.56 9.81 -4.67
CA ARG A 351 25.89 9.56 -4.11
C ARG A 351 26.36 8.13 -4.36
N SER A 352 25.47 7.15 -4.26
CA SER A 352 25.77 5.74 -4.48
C SER A 352 24.48 4.95 -4.68
N LEU A 353 24.42 4.08 -5.66
CA LEU A 353 23.28 3.19 -5.91
C LEU A 353 23.04 2.20 -4.74
N LYS A 354 24.10 1.81 -4.01
CA LYS A 354 23.99 0.94 -2.83
C LYS A 354 23.09 1.52 -1.74
N VAL A 355 22.93 2.84 -1.69
CA VAL A 355 22.06 3.53 -0.72
C VAL A 355 20.61 3.09 -0.84
N PHE A 356 20.17 2.63 -2.02
CA PHE A 356 18.83 2.10 -2.21
C PHE A 356 18.49 0.98 -1.22
N PHE A 357 19.45 0.11 -0.91
CA PHE A 357 19.29 -0.97 0.08
C PHE A 357 19.84 -0.60 1.47
N LEU A 358 20.88 0.23 1.55
CA LEU A 358 21.46 0.64 2.83
C LEU A 358 20.52 1.54 3.63
N PHE A 359 19.67 2.33 2.99
CA PHE A 359 18.67 3.12 3.67
C PHE A 359 17.59 2.25 4.35
N PRO A 360 16.90 1.30 3.67
CA PRO A 360 16.02 0.36 4.32
C PRO A 360 16.72 -0.49 5.38
N PHE A 361 17.97 -0.91 5.18
CA PHE A 361 18.78 -1.58 6.19
C PHE A 361 18.87 -0.73 7.47
N ALA A 362 19.22 0.54 7.37
CA ALA A 362 19.30 1.43 8.53
C ALA A 362 17.94 1.62 9.20
N VAL A 363 16.87 1.76 8.43
CA VAL A 363 15.50 1.93 8.96
C VAL A 363 15.02 0.67 9.68
N PHE A 364 15.21 -0.52 9.11
CA PHE A 364 14.82 -1.78 9.77
C PHE A 364 15.72 -2.11 10.98
N SER A 365 17.00 -1.76 10.92
CA SER A 365 17.91 -1.88 12.08
C SER A 365 17.45 -0.97 13.22
N ALA A 366 17.08 0.28 12.94
CA ALA A 366 16.51 1.19 13.91
C ALA A 366 15.19 0.66 14.50
N ALA A 367 14.32 0.08 13.67
CA ALA A 367 13.09 -0.57 14.13
C ALA A 367 13.39 -1.75 15.06
N THR A 368 14.37 -2.60 14.70
CA THR A 368 14.80 -3.76 15.49
C THR A 368 15.34 -3.32 16.85
N LEU A 369 16.26 -2.35 16.89
CA LEU A 369 16.84 -1.82 18.12
C LEU A 369 15.79 -1.18 19.02
N TYR A 370 14.87 -0.42 18.42
CA TYR A 370 13.75 0.18 19.13
C TYR A 370 12.81 -0.89 19.73
N LEU A 371 12.47 -1.93 18.98
CA LEU A 371 11.63 -3.03 19.46
C LEU A 371 12.31 -3.82 20.58
N LEU A 372 13.61 -4.11 20.46
CA LEU A 372 14.41 -4.72 21.53
C LEU A 372 14.40 -3.86 22.79
N TYR A 373 14.67 -2.56 22.67
CA TYR A 373 14.56 -1.62 23.79
C TYR A 373 13.19 -1.71 24.46
N ARG A 374 12.09 -1.75 23.67
CA ARG A 374 10.71 -1.85 24.20
C ARG A 374 10.41 -3.20 24.85
N ILE A 375 11.03 -4.29 24.41
CA ILE A 375 10.90 -5.61 25.05
C ILE A 375 11.50 -5.59 26.46
N TYR A 376 12.68 -4.99 26.63
CA TYR A 376 13.37 -4.98 27.91
C TYR A 376 12.92 -3.89 28.88
N SER A 377 12.33 -2.79 28.40
CA SER A 377 12.03 -1.61 29.23
C SER A 377 10.55 -1.40 29.55
N HIS A 378 9.63 -2.11 28.89
CA HIS A 378 8.20 -1.88 29.05
C HIS A 378 7.43 -3.18 28.96
N GLU A 379 6.42 -3.34 29.80
CA GLU A 379 5.48 -4.45 29.72
C GLU A 379 4.68 -4.44 28.41
N ALA A 380 4.18 -5.58 28.04
CA ALA A 380 3.29 -5.77 26.88
C ALA A 380 2.05 -6.54 27.34
N PRO A 381 0.90 -6.42 26.67
CA PRO A 381 -0.25 -7.27 26.92
C PRO A 381 0.16 -8.74 26.80
N ASP A 382 -0.37 -9.59 27.67
CA ASP A 382 -0.16 -11.01 27.63
C ASP A 382 -0.73 -11.61 26.33
N VAL A 383 -0.16 -12.75 25.92
CA VAL A 383 -0.55 -13.40 24.65
C VAL A 383 -2.07 -13.73 24.65
N ASP A 384 -2.62 -14.08 25.79
CA ASP A 384 -4.04 -14.41 25.95
C ASP A 384 -4.96 -13.18 25.82
N GLU A 385 -4.44 -11.98 26.03
CA GLU A 385 -5.15 -10.69 25.87
C GLU A 385 -5.07 -10.14 24.44
N GLN A 386 -4.20 -10.71 23.59
CA GLN A 386 -4.04 -10.24 22.22
C GLN A 386 -5.28 -10.53 21.37
N SER A 387 -5.67 -9.54 20.57
CA SER A 387 -6.73 -9.72 19.57
C SER A 387 -6.23 -10.59 18.41
N PRO A 388 -7.06 -11.50 17.84
CA PRO A 388 -6.66 -12.30 16.68
C PRO A 388 -6.13 -11.41 15.54
N PHE A 389 -5.02 -11.81 14.93
CA PHE A 389 -4.44 -11.10 13.79
C PHE A 389 -5.43 -11.05 12.63
N GLN A 390 -5.57 -9.89 12.06
CA GLN A 390 -6.33 -9.70 10.83
C GLN A 390 -5.42 -9.01 9.80
N PRO A 391 -5.27 -9.60 8.60
CA PRO A 391 -4.46 -9.00 7.56
C PRO A 391 -5.04 -7.64 7.19
N PHE A 392 -4.20 -6.60 7.22
CA PHE A 392 -4.59 -5.24 6.90
C PHE A 392 -3.94 -4.85 5.57
N PRO A 393 -4.71 -4.38 4.56
CA PRO A 393 -4.14 -3.96 3.30
C PRO A 393 -3.17 -2.79 3.49
N LEU A 394 -2.02 -2.82 2.81
CA LEU A 394 -0.97 -1.79 2.89
C LEU A 394 -1.45 -0.36 2.55
N ARG A 395 -2.65 -0.23 1.98
CA ARG A 395 -3.28 1.03 1.54
C ARG A 395 -4.75 1.10 1.89
N SER A 396 -5.13 0.50 3.03
CA SER A 396 -6.51 0.47 3.45
C SER A 396 -7.04 1.84 3.87
N SER A 397 -8.32 2.03 3.68
CA SER A 397 -9.06 3.20 4.16
C SER A 397 -9.55 3.00 5.60
N ARG A 398 -10.07 4.09 6.19
CA ARG A 398 -10.80 4.05 7.47
C ARG A 398 -11.93 3.01 7.51
N MET A 399 -12.44 2.63 6.35
CA MET A 399 -13.57 1.74 6.18
C MET A 399 -13.20 0.27 6.45
N ILE A 400 -12.04 -0.21 6.01
CA ILE A 400 -11.57 -1.56 6.37
C ILE A 400 -11.35 -1.68 7.88
N ALA A 401 -10.87 -0.62 8.52
CA ALA A 401 -10.75 -0.58 9.98
C ALA A 401 -12.11 -0.75 10.70
N SER A 402 -13.19 -0.16 10.16
CA SER A 402 -14.55 -0.36 10.70
C SER A 402 -15.09 -1.77 10.47
N MET A 403 -14.69 -2.42 9.37
CA MET A 403 -15.03 -3.82 9.13
C MET A 403 -14.44 -4.75 10.19
N LEU A 404 -13.22 -4.47 10.61
CA LEU A 404 -12.47 -5.31 11.54
C LEU A 404 -12.91 -5.12 13.00
N GLY A 405 -13.43 -3.92 13.38
CA GLY A 405 -13.89 -3.61 14.73
C GLY A 405 -15.21 -4.27 15.16
N ARG A 406 -16.10 -4.62 14.22
CA ARG A 406 -17.46 -5.12 14.51
C ARG A 406 -17.59 -6.62 14.85
N ARG A 407 -16.48 -7.38 14.87
CA ARG A 407 -16.54 -8.86 14.99
C ARG A 407 -16.83 -9.39 16.41
N LYS A 408 -16.78 -8.57 17.49
CA LYS A 408 -16.95 -9.02 18.87
C LYS A 408 -18.38 -8.91 19.43
N ASP A 409 -19.33 -8.30 18.72
CA ASP A 409 -20.68 -8.05 19.25
C ASP A 409 -21.68 -9.19 18.92
N SER A 410 -21.21 -10.36 18.50
CA SER A 410 -22.08 -11.50 18.11
C SER A 410 -21.73 -12.80 18.86
N HIS A 411 -21.54 -12.71 20.19
CA HIS A 411 -21.55 -13.89 21.08
C HIS A 411 -22.36 -13.59 22.33
#